data_d15251cc52c4a42925b49081849e749c
#
_entry.id   d15251cc52c4a42925b49081849e749c
#
_cell.length_a   1.000
_cell.length_b   1.000
_cell.length_c   1.000
_cell.angle_alpha   90.00
_cell.angle_beta   90.00
_cell.angle_gamma   90.00
#
_symmetry.space_group_name_H-M   'P 1'
#
loop_
_entity.id
_entity.type
_entity.pdbx_description
1 polymer ?
#
loop_
_entity_poly.entity_id
_entity_poly.type
_entity_poly.pdbx_seq_one_letter_code
_entity_poly.pdbx_strand_id
1 'polypeptide(L)'
;EGRELFDQFRETTREIARLQSKLSEGRYSSERIRRLYRKRTRRRDHAQAALCRDLTERLYNEGIDTVYIGGLTDVLETHWSVEANAKTHNFWAFKQFTERLATTAEEYGIVVEVRSEAWTSQECPQCGSTDRTHRHQDLLMCQCGFEGHADLTASETFLARQAEQAVRPMARPVRLEWDSHEWLEISHHRPKQQRTDPTTVHR
;
A
#
# COMPACT_ATOMS: atom_id res chain seq x y z
N GLU A 1 -8.63 0.60 -0.56
CA GLU A 1 -7.94 1.18 0.61
C GLU A 1 -8.21 0.37 1.87
N GLY A 2 -7.14 0.06 2.60
CA GLY A 2 -7.24 -0.67 3.88
C GLY A 2 -7.44 0.24 5.10
N ARG A 3 -7.90 1.49 4.93
CA ARG A 3 -8.02 2.48 6.02
C ARG A 3 -8.95 2.01 7.12
N GLU A 4 -10.16 1.61 6.77
CA GLU A 4 -11.15 1.13 7.74
C GLU A 4 -10.67 -0.12 8.48
N LEU A 5 -10.06 -1.06 7.75
CA LEU A 5 -9.45 -2.26 8.32
C LEU A 5 -8.33 -1.90 9.32
N PHE A 6 -7.51 -0.89 9.00
CA PHE A 6 -6.46 -0.40 9.89
C PHE A 6 -7.02 0.28 11.12
N ASP A 7 -8.08 1.08 10.99
CA ASP A 7 -8.75 1.73 12.12
C ASP A 7 -9.35 0.69 13.08
N GLN A 8 -10.02 -0.32 12.56
CA GLN A 8 -10.51 -1.46 13.35
C GLN A 8 -9.37 -2.22 14.05
N PHE A 9 -8.23 -2.38 13.38
CA PHE A 9 -7.04 -2.99 13.97
C PHE A 9 -6.50 -2.14 15.13
N ARG A 10 -6.41 -0.82 14.98
CA ARG A 10 -5.98 0.14 16.01
C ARG A 10 -6.92 0.14 17.21
N GLU A 11 -8.23 0.17 16.96
CA GLU A 11 -9.25 0.12 18.00
C GLU A 11 -9.15 -1.15 18.85
N THR A 12 -9.04 -2.31 18.20
CA THR A 12 -8.85 -3.58 18.90
C THR A 12 -7.54 -3.59 19.69
N THR A 13 -6.47 -2.98 19.16
CA THR A 13 -5.18 -2.86 19.86
C THR A 13 -5.28 -1.99 21.11
N ARG A 14 -6.00 -0.87 21.04
CA ARG A 14 -6.27 0.00 22.19
C ARG A 14 -7.08 -0.71 23.26
N GLU A 15 -8.12 -1.46 22.86
CA GLU A 15 -8.92 -2.24 23.81
C GLU A 15 -8.09 -3.33 24.51
N ILE A 16 -7.21 -4.02 23.76
CA ILE A 16 -6.26 -4.98 24.35
C ILE A 16 -5.38 -4.30 25.40
N ALA A 17 -4.77 -3.16 25.07
CA ALA A 17 -3.92 -2.41 25.99
C ALA A 17 -4.69 -1.96 27.25
N ARG A 18 -5.93 -1.47 27.07
CA ARG A 18 -6.82 -1.10 28.17
C ARG A 18 -7.17 -2.28 29.09
N LEU A 19 -7.36 -3.47 28.55
CA LEU A 19 -7.63 -4.67 29.33
C LEU A 19 -6.36 -5.16 30.04
N GLN A 20 -5.21 -5.08 29.38
CA GLN A 20 -3.92 -5.45 29.97
C GLN A 20 -3.58 -4.57 31.19
N SER A 21 -3.83 -3.26 31.11
CA SER A 21 -3.58 -2.33 32.23
C SER A 21 -4.44 -2.60 33.48
N LYS A 22 -5.51 -3.40 33.33
CA LYS A 22 -6.39 -3.79 34.46
C LYS A 22 -6.05 -5.16 35.05
N LEU A 23 -5.07 -5.84 34.50
CA LEU A 23 -4.63 -7.11 35.05
C LEU A 23 -3.83 -6.89 36.35
N SER A 24 -3.99 -7.81 37.31
CA SER A 24 -3.18 -7.81 38.51
C SER A 24 -1.70 -8.06 38.20
N GLU A 25 -0.84 -7.61 39.08
CA GLU A 25 0.61 -7.79 38.99
C GLU A 25 0.97 -9.26 38.70
N GLY A 26 1.91 -9.48 37.78
CA GLY A 26 2.32 -10.81 37.32
C GLY A 26 1.39 -11.49 36.32
N ARG A 27 0.25 -10.88 35.97
CA ARG A 27 -0.63 -11.37 34.90
C ARG A 27 -0.49 -10.54 33.63
N TYR A 28 -0.21 -11.21 32.50
CA TYR A 28 -0.01 -10.54 31.19
C TYR A 28 -1.16 -10.77 30.21
N SER A 29 -2.07 -11.70 30.50
CA SER A 29 -3.14 -12.08 29.56
C SER A 29 -4.38 -12.62 30.29
N SER A 30 -5.50 -12.58 29.61
CA SER A 30 -6.75 -13.23 29.98
C SER A 30 -7.38 -13.91 28.76
N GLU A 31 -8.38 -14.74 28.94
CA GLU A 31 -9.10 -15.38 27.84
C GLU A 31 -9.69 -14.33 26.88
N ARG A 32 -10.28 -13.26 27.43
CA ARG A 32 -10.82 -12.14 26.64
C ARG A 32 -9.73 -11.47 25.80
N ILE A 33 -8.56 -11.20 26.38
CA ILE A 33 -7.42 -10.61 25.68
C ILE A 33 -6.95 -11.53 24.54
N ARG A 34 -6.78 -12.84 24.82
CA ARG A 34 -6.39 -13.82 23.79
C ARG A 34 -7.42 -13.90 22.64
N ARG A 35 -8.71 -13.79 22.95
CA ARG A 35 -9.78 -13.77 21.94
C ARG A 35 -9.67 -12.51 21.04
N LEU A 36 -9.42 -11.35 21.61
CA LEU A 36 -9.22 -10.11 20.86
C LEU A 36 -7.98 -10.17 19.96
N TYR A 37 -6.86 -10.69 20.45
CA TYR A 37 -5.67 -10.92 19.63
C TYR A 37 -5.99 -11.82 18.43
N ARG A 38 -6.62 -12.97 18.68
CA ARG A 38 -7.00 -13.90 17.58
C ARG A 38 -7.95 -13.25 16.58
N LYS A 39 -8.96 -12.53 17.06
CA LYS A 39 -9.92 -11.83 16.17
C LYS A 39 -9.22 -10.79 15.30
N ARG A 40 -8.34 -9.97 15.89
CA ARG A 40 -7.56 -8.95 15.19
C ARG A 40 -6.68 -9.56 14.09
N THR A 41 -5.91 -10.58 14.45
CA THR A 41 -5.00 -11.26 13.53
C THR A 41 -5.78 -11.94 12.38
N ARG A 42 -6.84 -12.68 12.69
CA ARG A 42 -7.65 -13.36 11.67
C ARG A 42 -8.27 -12.40 10.67
N ARG A 43 -8.78 -11.25 11.12
CA ARG A 43 -9.34 -10.23 10.22
C ARG A 43 -8.29 -9.70 9.25
N ARG A 44 -7.12 -9.35 9.77
CA ARG A 44 -6.00 -8.90 8.94
C ARG A 44 -5.60 -9.98 7.93
N ASP A 45 -5.37 -11.19 8.40
CA ASP A 45 -4.89 -12.29 7.56
C ASP A 45 -5.92 -12.68 6.49
N HIS A 46 -7.21 -12.60 6.81
CA HIS A 46 -8.29 -12.83 5.84
C HIS A 46 -8.28 -11.77 4.73
N ALA A 47 -8.22 -10.49 5.09
CA ALA A 47 -8.17 -9.39 4.13
C ALA A 47 -6.92 -9.46 3.23
N GLN A 48 -5.75 -9.78 3.81
CA GLN A 48 -4.52 -9.95 3.05
C GLN A 48 -4.58 -11.16 2.11
N ALA A 49 -5.15 -12.29 2.54
CA ALA A 49 -5.31 -13.46 1.70
C ALA A 49 -6.25 -13.19 0.52
N ALA A 50 -7.36 -12.50 0.76
CA ALA A 50 -8.27 -12.07 -0.29
C ALA A 50 -7.59 -11.12 -1.28
N LEU A 51 -6.79 -10.16 -0.79
CA LEU A 51 -6.03 -9.23 -1.65
C LEU A 51 -5.01 -9.96 -2.52
N CYS A 52 -4.24 -10.90 -1.93
CA CYS A 52 -3.27 -11.67 -2.70
C CYS A 52 -3.94 -12.46 -3.82
N ARG A 53 -5.07 -13.10 -3.53
CA ARG A 53 -5.82 -13.90 -4.52
C ARG A 53 -6.38 -13.02 -5.63
N ASP A 54 -7.10 -11.95 -5.29
CA ASP A 54 -7.69 -11.02 -6.27
C ASP A 54 -6.62 -10.39 -7.15
N LEU A 55 -5.52 -9.93 -6.54
CA LEU A 55 -4.39 -9.38 -7.28
C LEU A 55 -3.77 -10.40 -8.24
N THR A 56 -3.49 -11.60 -7.75
CA THR A 56 -2.86 -12.66 -8.57
C THR A 56 -3.75 -13.08 -9.73
N GLU A 57 -5.06 -13.23 -9.49
CA GLU A 57 -6.03 -13.57 -10.54
C GLU A 57 -6.10 -12.49 -11.62
N ARG A 58 -6.10 -11.21 -11.24
CA ARG A 58 -6.05 -10.09 -12.17
C ARG A 58 -4.77 -10.09 -12.99
N LEU A 59 -3.63 -10.28 -12.36
CA LEU A 59 -2.32 -10.34 -13.04
C LEU A 59 -2.26 -11.52 -14.01
N TYR A 60 -2.77 -12.68 -13.63
CA TYR A 60 -2.86 -13.84 -14.50
C TYR A 60 -3.73 -13.58 -15.74
N ASN A 61 -4.89 -12.95 -15.54
CA ASN A 61 -5.80 -12.58 -16.64
C ASN A 61 -5.21 -11.54 -17.60
N GLU A 62 -4.30 -10.68 -17.10
CA GLU A 62 -3.53 -9.71 -17.91
C GLU A 62 -2.29 -10.34 -18.57
N GLY A 63 -2.03 -11.62 -18.35
CA GLY A 63 -0.88 -12.35 -18.92
C GLY A 63 0.46 -11.97 -18.30
N ILE A 64 0.47 -11.52 -17.06
CA ILE A 64 1.69 -11.18 -16.30
C ILE A 64 2.32 -12.46 -15.78
N ASP A 65 3.60 -12.66 -16.03
CA ASP A 65 4.39 -13.81 -15.58
C ASP A 65 5.35 -13.48 -14.42
N THR A 66 5.67 -12.22 -14.22
CA THR A 66 6.63 -11.79 -13.19
C THR A 66 6.14 -10.53 -12.46
N VAL A 67 6.23 -10.56 -11.12
CA VAL A 67 5.91 -9.42 -10.24
C VAL A 67 7.16 -9.03 -9.46
N TYR A 68 7.58 -7.79 -9.58
CA TYR A 68 8.67 -7.23 -8.78
C TYR A 68 8.11 -6.52 -7.53
N ILE A 69 8.66 -6.83 -6.37
CA ILE A 69 8.30 -6.19 -5.09
C ILE A 69 9.53 -5.46 -4.54
N GLY A 70 9.34 -4.22 -4.15
CA GLY A 70 10.37 -3.44 -3.46
C GLY A 70 10.70 -4.04 -2.09
N GLY A 71 11.97 -4.31 -1.84
CA GLY A 71 12.45 -4.79 -0.53
C GLY A 71 12.59 -3.64 0.47
N LEU A 72 11.88 -3.70 1.59
CA LEU A 72 11.94 -2.70 2.68
C LEU A 72 13.12 -2.92 3.64
N THR A 73 14.23 -3.51 3.19
CA THR A 73 15.34 -3.88 4.09
C THR A 73 15.95 -2.70 4.82
N ASP A 74 16.12 -1.56 4.17
CA ASP A 74 16.75 -0.37 4.75
C ASP A 74 15.76 0.53 5.51
N VAL A 75 14.47 0.35 5.28
CA VAL A 75 13.40 1.15 5.90
C VAL A 75 13.14 0.73 7.34
N LEU A 76 13.49 -0.51 7.69
CA LEU A 76 13.28 -1.08 9.03
C LEU A 76 14.26 -0.53 10.09
N GLU A 77 15.39 0.01 9.68
CA GLU A 77 16.43 0.54 10.56
C GLU A 77 16.27 2.04 10.86
N THR A 78 15.41 2.74 10.13
CA THR A 78 15.12 4.15 10.39
C THR A 78 14.13 4.32 11.54
N HIS A 79 14.38 5.31 12.40
CA HIS A 79 13.53 5.65 13.55
C HIS A 79 12.17 6.19 13.10
N TRP A 80 11.24 5.28 12.87
CA TRP A 80 9.86 5.61 12.51
C TRP A 80 9.04 5.93 13.75
N SER A 81 8.04 6.77 13.58
CA SER A 81 7.07 7.04 14.65
C SER A 81 6.37 5.74 15.08
N VAL A 82 5.92 5.69 16.33
CA VAL A 82 5.15 4.55 16.88
C VAL A 82 3.96 4.19 15.98
N GLU A 83 3.33 5.19 15.34
CA GLU A 83 2.19 4.99 14.43
C GLU A 83 2.63 4.35 13.11
N ALA A 84 3.73 4.79 12.52
CA ALA A 84 4.29 4.18 11.32
C ALA A 84 4.69 2.72 11.57
N ASN A 85 5.36 2.44 12.69
CA ASN A 85 5.71 1.08 13.10
C ASN A 85 4.47 0.19 13.28
N ALA A 86 3.41 0.70 13.93
CA ALA A 86 2.16 -0.04 14.10
C ALA A 86 1.51 -0.37 12.75
N LYS A 87 1.54 0.54 11.80
CA LYS A 87 1.00 0.33 10.46
C LYS A 87 1.85 -0.65 9.66
N THR A 88 3.14 -0.44 9.59
CA THR A 88 4.04 -1.19 8.71
C THR A 88 4.35 -2.59 9.24
N HIS A 89 4.77 -2.71 10.52
CA HIS A 89 5.19 -3.98 11.08
C HIS A 89 4.05 -4.85 11.59
N ASN A 90 3.06 -4.23 12.25
CA ASN A 90 2.02 -5.00 12.91
C ASN A 90 0.78 -5.21 12.05
N PHE A 91 0.37 -4.21 11.28
CA PHE A 91 -0.83 -4.30 10.45
C PHE A 91 -0.50 -4.90 9.08
N TRP A 92 0.39 -4.28 8.32
CA TRP A 92 0.77 -4.83 7.01
C TRP A 92 1.59 -6.11 7.13
N ALA A 93 2.44 -6.23 8.18
CA ALA A 93 3.31 -7.40 8.37
C ALA A 93 3.99 -7.78 7.03
N PHE A 94 4.70 -6.83 6.43
CA PHE A 94 5.16 -6.82 5.04
C PHE A 94 5.79 -8.14 4.60
N LYS A 95 6.67 -8.73 5.43
CA LYS A 95 7.28 -10.03 5.14
C LYS A 95 6.23 -11.13 4.93
N GLN A 96 5.25 -11.23 5.84
CA GLN A 96 4.17 -12.22 5.72
C GLN A 96 3.29 -11.99 4.50
N PHE A 97 3.04 -10.72 4.17
CA PHE A 97 2.29 -10.36 2.96
C PHE A 97 3.04 -10.79 1.70
N THR A 98 4.35 -10.48 1.61
CA THR A 98 5.20 -10.87 0.48
C THR A 98 5.29 -12.38 0.31
N GLU A 99 5.49 -13.12 1.41
CA GLU A 99 5.53 -14.60 1.39
C GLU A 99 4.18 -15.18 0.94
N ARG A 100 3.07 -14.62 1.42
CA ARG A 100 1.72 -15.04 1.00
C ARG A 100 1.47 -14.76 -0.47
N LEU A 101 1.84 -13.56 -0.94
CA LEU A 101 1.69 -13.21 -2.35
C LEU A 101 2.52 -14.13 -3.23
N ALA A 102 3.77 -14.41 -2.86
CA ALA A 102 4.63 -15.33 -3.61
C ALA A 102 4.02 -16.74 -3.70
N THR A 103 3.55 -17.29 -2.58
CA THR A 103 2.89 -18.62 -2.56
C THR A 103 1.62 -18.64 -3.40
N THR A 104 0.79 -17.57 -3.32
CA THR A 104 -0.44 -17.49 -4.11
C THR A 104 -0.13 -17.34 -5.60
N ALA A 105 0.86 -16.52 -5.94
CA ALA A 105 1.28 -16.28 -7.33
C ALA A 105 1.85 -17.55 -8.00
N GLU A 106 2.57 -18.38 -7.24
CA GLU A 106 3.12 -19.66 -7.70
C GLU A 106 2.00 -20.60 -8.19
N GLU A 107 0.83 -20.61 -7.54
CA GLU A 107 -0.34 -21.40 -7.97
C GLU A 107 -0.82 -21.03 -9.38
N TYR A 108 -0.53 -19.80 -9.83
CA TYR A 108 -0.87 -19.27 -11.16
C TYR A 108 0.32 -19.26 -12.13
N GLY A 109 1.47 -19.78 -11.73
CA GLY A 109 2.70 -19.76 -12.53
C GLY A 109 3.35 -18.37 -12.61
N ILE A 110 3.01 -17.45 -11.72
CA ILE A 110 3.58 -16.10 -11.66
C ILE A 110 4.77 -16.09 -10.69
N VAL A 111 5.91 -15.58 -11.12
CA VAL A 111 7.12 -15.45 -10.30
C VAL A 111 7.07 -14.14 -9.53
N VAL A 112 7.37 -14.18 -8.22
CA VAL A 112 7.48 -12.98 -7.38
C VAL A 112 8.95 -12.78 -7.00
N GLU A 113 9.52 -11.65 -7.39
CA GLU A 113 10.90 -11.29 -7.12
C GLU A 113 11.00 -10.06 -6.22
N VAL A 114 11.76 -10.17 -5.12
CA VAL A 114 12.06 -9.05 -4.26
C VAL A 114 13.33 -8.36 -4.73
N ARG A 115 13.24 -7.07 -5.04
CA ARG A 115 14.33 -6.25 -5.57
C ARG A 115 14.50 -4.96 -4.74
N SER A 116 15.66 -4.32 -4.85
CA SER A 116 15.89 -3.03 -4.19
C SER A 116 15.05 -1.92 -4.85
N GLU A 117 14.33 -1.18 -4.03
CA GLU A 117 13.55 0.00 -4.46
C GLU A 117 14.24 1.33 -4.11
N ALA A 118 15.53 1.28 -3.72
CA ALA A 118 16.26 2.46 -3.30
C ALA A 118 16.13 3.60 -4.33
N TRP A 119 15.79 4.81 -3.84
CA TRP A 119 15.67 6.06 -4.60
C TRP A 119 14.52 6.14 -5.63
N THR A 120 13.75 5.08 -5.85
CA THR A 120 12.67 5.09 -6.86
C THR A 120 11.58 6.13 -6.57
N SER A 121 11.33 6.45 -5.31
CA SER A 121 10.36 7.47 -4.88
C SER A 121 10.83 8.91 -5.05
N GLN A 122 12.10 9.12 -5.43
CA GLN A 122 12.71 10.44 -5.62
C GLN A 122 13.07 10.71 -7.08
N GLU A 123 13.09 9.69 -7.92
CA GLU A 123 13.47 9.81 -9.33
C GLU A 123 12.30 10.27 -10.19
N CYS A 124 12.53 11.24 -11.05
CA CYS A 124 11.57 11.67 -12.05
C CYS A 124 11.55 10.68 -13.22
N PRO A 125 10.41 10.07 -13.57
CA PRO A 125 10.34 9.10 -14.67
C PRO A 125 10.56 9.75 -16.05
N GLN A 126 10.40 11.08 -16.16
CA GLN A 126 10.56 11.78 -17.42
C GLN A 126 12.02 12.18 -17.70
N CYS A 127 12.76 12.62 -16.69
CA CYS A 127 14.13 13.16 -16.89
C CYS A 127 15.22 12.44 -16.07
N GLY A 128 14.86 11.45 -15.25
CA GLY A 128 15.80 10.68 -14.42
C GLY A 128 16.41 11.44 -13.24
N SER A 129 16.05 12.71 -13.02
CA SER A 129 16.62 13.53 -11.96
C SER A 129 16.04 13.16 -10.60
N THR A 130 16.89 13.11 -9.57
CA THR A 130 16.51 12.90 -8.16
C THR A 130 16.60 14.15 -7.31
N ASP A 131 17.39 15.13 -7.75
CA ASP A 131 17.69 16.40 -7.05
C ASP A 131 16.72 17.54 -7.40
N ARG A 132 15.98 17.40 -8.50
CA ARG A 132 15.02 18.39 -9.01
C ARG A 132 13.57 18.01 -8.74
N THR A 133 13.35 16.95 -8.01
CA THR A 133 12.03 16.47 -7.64
C THR A 133 11.63 17.00 -6.27
N HIS A 134 10.34 17.26 -6.12
CA HIS A 134 9.73 17.65 -4.86
C HIS A 134 8.45 16.87 -4.64
N ARG A 135 8.29 16.26 -3.45
CA ARG A 135 7.07 15.54 -3.06
C ARG A 135 6.25 16.42 -2.11
N HIS A 136 4.99 16.61 -2.48
CA HIS A 136 3.99 17.21 -1.62
C HIS A 136 2.82 16.23 -1.45
N GLN A 137 2.70 15.63 -0.27
CA GLN A 137 1.73 14.56 0.01
C GLN A 137 1.84 13.39 -1.00
N ASP A 138 0.81 13.20 -1.81
CA ASP A 138 0.72 12.13 -2.81
C ASP A 138 1.16 12.57 -4.21
N LEU A 139 1.67 13.80 -4.34
CA LEU A 139 2.09 14.38 -5.61
C LEU A 139 3.61 14.48 -5.69
N LEU A 140 4.20 13.96 -6.76
CA LEU A 140 5.58 14.17 -7.16
C LEU A 140 5.64 15.20 -8.29
N MET A 141 6.42 16.26 -8.09
CA MET A 141 6.65 17.30 -9.08
C MET A 141 8.14 17.37 -9.40
N CYS A 142 8.48 17.69 -10.65
CA CYS A 142 9.86 17.90 -11.10
C CYS A 142 9.99 19.21 -11.84
N GLN A 143 11.16 19.85 -11.74
CA GLN A 143 11.47 21.09 -12.48
C GLN A 143 11.42 20.93 -14.00
N CYS A 144 11.44 19.69 -14.53
CA CYS A 144 11.24 19.44 -15.97
C CYS A 144 9.78 19.60 -16.44
N GLY A 145 8.85 19.87 -15.52
CA GLY A 145 7.42 19.97 -15.79
C GLY A 145 6.63 18.69 -15.54
N PHE A 146 7.29 17.61 -15.11
CA PHE A 146 6.59 16.38 -14.75
C PHE A 146 5.78 16.56 -13.46
N GLU A 147 4.55 16.01 -13.46
CA GLU A 147 3.67 15.98 -12.30
C GLU A 147 2.89 14.65 -12.31
N GLY A 148 2.92 13.92 -11.18
CA GLY A 148 2.27 12.61 -11.08
C GLY A 148 2.06 12.14 -9.64
N HIS A 149 1.22 11.11 -9.45
CA HIS A 149 1.01 10.51 -8.14
C HIS A 149 2.29 9.81 -7.67
N ALA A 150 2.80 10.21 -6.52
CA ALA A 150 4.13 9.80 -6.04
C ALA A 150 4.33 8.28 -5.97
N ASP A 151 3.34 7.53 -5.44
CA ASP A 151 3.47 6.08 -5.28
C ASP A 151 3.36 5.35 -6.63
N LEU A 152 2.52 5.82 -7.56
CA LEU A 152 2.43 5.26 -8.91
C LEU A 152 3.71 5.55 -9.70
N THR A 153 4.23 6.76 -9.59
CA THR A 153 5.49 7.16 -10.20
C THR A 153 6.65 6.32 -9.69
N ALA A 154 6.73 6.09 -8.37
CA ALA A 154 7.74 5.23 -7.77
C ALA A 154 7.65 3.78 -8.31
N SER A 155 6.45 3.25 -8.46
CA SER A 155 6.23 1.90 -9.02
C SER A 155 6.64 1.82 -10.49
N GLU A 156 6.35 2.85 -11.30
CA GLU A 156 6.78 2.95 -12.69
C GLU A 156 8.30 3.00 -12.81
N THR A 157 8.96 3.86 -12.04
CA THR A 157 10.42 3.97 -11.98
C THR A 157 11.06 2.66 -11.51
N PHE A 158 10.47 2.02 -10.50
CA PHE A 158 10.94 0.73 -10.00
C PHE A 158 10.86 -0.34 -11.10
N LEU A 159 9.72 -0.47 -11.77
CA LEU A 159 9.54 -1.42 -12.86
C LEU A 159 10.50 -1.14 -14.02
N ALA A 160 10.69 0.10 -14.42
CA ALA A 160 11.61 0.49 -15.49
C ALA A 160 13.06 0.08 -15.22
N ARG A 161 13.47 0.03 -13.94
CA ARG A 161 14.81 -0.44 -13.54
C ARG A 161 14.96 -1.95 -13.58
N GLN A 162 13.86 -2.71 -13.48
CA GLN A 162 13.87 -4.18 -13.48
C GLN A 162 13.63 -4.76 -14.87
N ALA A 163 12.81 -4.08 -15.67
CA ALA A 163 12.48 -4.53 -17.01
C ALA A 163 13.53 -4.07 -18.01
N GLU A 164 14.01 -4.98 -18.87
CA GLU A 164 14.89 -4.65 -20.00
C GLU A 164 14.15 -3.95 -21.14
N GLN A 165 12.82 -3.93 -21.07
CA GLN A 165 11.95 -3.34 -22.07
C GLN A 165 11.40 -2.00 -21.60
N ALA A 166 11.11 -1.11 -22.56
CA ALA A 166 10.46 0.16 -22.26
C ALA A 166 9.10 -0.07 -21.58
N VAL A 167 8.95 0.46 -20.36
CA VAL A 167 7.70 0.43 -19.64
C VAL A 167 6.71 1.37 -20.30
N ARG A 168 5.51 0.87 -20.63
CA ARG A 168 4.44 1.71 -21.14
C ARG A 168 3.90 2.59 -20.02
N PRO A 169 3.45 3.82 -20.31
CA PRO A 169 2.78 4.65 -19.31
C PRO A 169 1.69 3.83 -18.62
N MET A 170 1.65 3.92 -17.28
CA MET A 170 0.69 3.15 -16.48
C MET A 170 -0.74 3.46 -16.92
N ALA A 171 -1.52 2.41 -17.08
CA ALA A 171 -2.97 2.52 -17.22
C ALA A 171 -3.59 3.19 -15.98
N ARG A 172 -4.88 3.51 -16.05
CA ARG A 172 -5.57 4.11 -14.90
C ARG A 172 -5.47 3.20 -13.68
N PRO A 173 -5.06 3.74 -12.51
CA PRO A 173 -4.96 2.94 -11.30
C PRO A 173 -6.34 2.42 -10.90
N VAL A 174 -6.40 1.15 -10.52
CA VAL A 174 -7.59 0.54 -9.93
C VAL A 174 -7.55 0.81 -8.43
N ARG A 175 -8.65 1.35 -7.91
CA ARG A 175 -8.82 1.55 -6.47
C ARG A 175 -9.71 0.46 -5.90
N LEU A 176 -9.21 -0.24 -4.90
CA LEU A 176 -9.94 -1.29 -4.19
C LEU A 176 -10.27 -0.83 -2.77
N GLU A 177 -11.47 -1.17 -2.29
CA GLU A 177 -11.91 -0.97 -0.92
C GLU A 177 -12.34 -2.29 -0.31
N TRP A 178 -11.99 -2.50 0.97
CA TRP A 178 -12.35 -3.69 1.72
C TRP A 178 -13.71 -3.54 2.38
N ASP A 179 -14.68 -4.42 2.05
CA ASP A 179 -16.04 -4.40 2.58
C ASP A 179 -16.27 -5.34 3.78
N SER A 180 -15.20 -5.94 4.33
CA SER A 180 -15.16 -6.99 5.35
C SER A 180 -15.21 -8.44 4.82
N HIS A 181 -15.44 -8.66 3.53
CA HIS A 181 -15.53 -9.96 2.89
C HIS A 181 -14.64 -10.06 1.66
N GLU A 182 -14.64 -9.04 0.81
CA GLU A 182 -13.91 -8.99 -0.45
C GLU A 182 -13.39 -7.58 -0.76
N TRP A 183 -12.52 -7.47 -1.77
CA TRP A 183 -12.01 -6.22 -2.28
C TRP A 183 -12.86 -5.76 -3.46
N LEU A 184 -13.60 -4.66 -3.27
CA LEU A 184 -14.48 -4.08 -4.28
C LEU A 184 -13.76 -2.97 -5.04
N GLU A 185 -13.89 -2.98 -6.37
CA GLU A 185 -13.37 -1.92 -7.22
C GLU A 185 -14.24 -0.66 -7.13
N ILE A 186 -13.62 0.47 -6.79
CA ILE A 186 -14.31 1.75 -6.70
C ILE A 186 -14.03 2.56 -7.95
N SER A 187 -15.07 2.86 -8.71
CA SER A 187 -14.99 3.77 -9.85
C SER A 187 -14.69 5.19 -9.40
N HIS A 188 -13.61 5.79 -9.91
CA HIS A 188 -13.34 7.21 -9.73
C HIS A 188 -14.35 8.05 -10.52
N HIS A 189 -15.47 8.39 -9.93
CA HIS A 189 -16.23 9.53 -10.39
C HIS A 189 -15.45 10.78 -9.96
N ARG A 190 -14.68 11.35 -10.91
CA ARG A 190 -14.13 12.69 -10.75
C ARG A 190 -15.32 13.63 -10.68
N PRO A 191 -15.59 14.37 -9.57
CA PRO A 191 -16.57 15.42 -9.61
C PRO A 191 -16.12 16.40 -10.70
N LYS A 192 -16.99 16.65 -11.68
CA LYS A 192 -16.76 17.69 -12.69
C LYS A 192 -16.48 18.97 -11.92
N GLN A 193 -15.24 19.47 -11.94
CA GLN A 193 -14.96 20.83 -11.54
C GLN A 193 -15.88 21.72 -12.39
N GLN A 194 -16.87 22.32 -11.77
CA GLN A 194 -17.61 23.42 -12.36
C GLN A 194 -16.58 24.50 -12.68
N ARG A 195 -16.30 24.68 -13.97
CA ARG A 195 -15.65 25.88 -14.46
C ARG A 195 -16.55 27.03 -14.03
N THR A 196 -16.14 27.76 -13.02
CA THR A 196 -16.69 29.11 -12.77
C THR A 196 -16.14 29.99 -13.88
N ASP A 197 -16.97 30.25 -14.87
CA ASP A 197 -16.71 31.30 -15.86
C ASP A 197 -16.47 32.62 -15.12
N PRO A 198 -15.43 33.39 -15.43
CA PRO A 198 -15.25 34.71 -14.89
C PRO A 198 -16.26 35.61 -15.58
N THR A 199 -17.39 35.86 -14.91
CA THR A 199 -18.41 36.79 -15.36
C THR A 199 -17.84 38.22 -15.35
N THR A 200 -17.56 38.72 -16.52
CA THR A 200 -17.70 40.10 -17.01
C THR A 200 -18.02 41.13 -15.94
N VAL A 201 -17.05 41.95 -15.60
CA VAL A 201 -17.27 43.26 -14.97
C VAL A 201 -17.69 44.21 -16.09
N HIS A 202 -18.94 44.59 -16.10
CA HIS A 202 -19.40 45.76 -16.80
C HIS A 202 -19.62 46.91 -15.80
N ARG A 203 -18.85 47.98 -16.04
CA ARG A 203 -19.03 49.40 -15.63
C ARG A 203 -19.42 49.69 -14.19
#